data_9e729ca04da024860f0f7d8f457aed7d
#
_entry.id   9e729ca04da024860f0f7d8f457aed7d
#
_cell.length_a   1.000
_cell.length_b   1.000
_cell.length_c   1.000
_cell.angle_alpha   90.00
_cell.angle_beta   90.00
_cell.angle_gamma   90.00
#
_symmetry.space_group_name_H-M   'P 1'
#
loop_
_entity.id
_entity.type
_entity.pdbx_description
1 polymer ?
#
loop_
_entity_poly.entity_id
_entity_poly.type
_entity_poly.pdbx_seq_one_letter_code
_entity_poly.pdbx_strand_id
1 'polypeptide(L)'
;MRIAIFHNYMDNIGGAELVDLILAKELNADIYTTNISRKKIEKMGFKTDNIFSIGKIPVNAPAKQEAAYWKFKNLNLGKKYDFYIIAGDWAMSGAVHNKPNLWYVYSPIRELYDLNKYIRENIVPSVYLKNLNKYIFDVWVFYRKFLNKLDLKHVQKIVCISENVKGRVKKYLGRDSEIIYP
;
A
#
# COMPACT_ATOMS: atom_id res chain seq x y z
N MET A 1 -16.46 -3.23 17.65
CA MET A 1 -15.17 -3.67 17.09
C MET A 1 -14.45 -2.41 16.60
N ARG A 2 -13.25 -2.16 17.08
CA ARG A 2 -12.42 -1.02 16.64
C ARG A 2 -11.55 -1.47 15.46
N ILE A 3 -11.65 -0.77 14.34
CA ILE A 3 -10.97 -1.13 13.09
C ILE A 3 -9.98 -0.02 12.71
N ALA A 4 -8.80 -0.40 12.25
CA ALA A 4 -7.86 0.51 11.61
C ALA A 4 -7.64 0.11 10.14
N ILE A 5 -7.61 1.11 9.26
CA ILE A 5 -7.30 0.97 7.83
C ILE A 5 -5.91 1.56 7.59
N PHE A 6 -5.04 0.82 6.87
CA PHE A 6 -3.71 1.29 6.50
C PHE A 6 -3.66 1.61 5.02
N HIS A 7 -3.39 2.87 4.68
CA HIS A 7 -3.22 3.32 3.31
C HIS A 7 -1.89 4.07 3.14
N ASN A 8 -1.21 3.91 2.02
CA ASN A 8 0.14 4.45 1.81
C ASN A 8 0.24 5.96 2.08
N TYR A 9 -0.57 6.74 1.36
CA TYR A 9 -0.61 8.21 1.44
C TYR A 9 -1.94 8.74 0.89
N MET A 10 -2.44 9.84 1.44
CA MET A 10 -3.69 10.52 1.08
C MET A 10 -3.44 11.99 0.71
N ASP A 11 -2.34 12.28 0.04
CA ASP A 11 -2.01 13.63 -0.49
C ASP A 11 -2.65 13.89 -1.86
N ASN A 12 -3.02 12.82 -2.55
CA ASN A 12 -3.85 12.84 -3.75
C ASN A 12 -4.96 11.80 -3.63
N ILE A 13 -6.20 12.18 -3.94
CA ILE A 13 -7.35 11.30 -3.79
C ILE A 13 -7.74 10.74 -5.15
N GLY A 14 -7.51 9.45 -5.34
CA GLY A 14 -7.95 8.64 -6.46
C GLY A 14 -9.04 7.66 -6.05
N GLY A 15 -9.26 6.62 -6.86
CA GLY A 15 -10.29 5.61 -6.61
C GLY A 15 -10.03 4.79 -5.35
N ALA A 16 -8.78 4.39 -5.10
CA ALA A 16 -8.42 3.60 -3.93
C ALA A 16 -8.63 4.39 -2.62
N GLU A 17 -8.16 5.63 -2.59
CA GLU A 17 -8.32 6.50 -1.44
C GLU A 17 -9.81 6.80 -1.16
N LEU A 18 -10.62 6.96 -2.21
CA LEU A 18 -12.07 7.16 -2.07
C LEU A 18 -12.74 5.92 -1.45
N VAL A 19 -12.39 4.73 -1.90
CA VAL A 19 -12.92 3.48 -1.33
C VAL A 19 -12.54 3.37 0.15
N ASP A 20 -11.30 3.69 0.53
CA ASP A 20 -10.88 3.66 1.92
C ASP A 20 -11.60 4.69 2.79
N LEU A 21 -11.89 5.87 2.27
CA LEU A 21 -12.69 6.89 2.97
C LEU A 21 -14.13 6.41 3.18
N ILE A 22 -14.73 5.76 2.18
CA ILE A 22 -16.07 5.16 2.31
C ILE A 22 -16.05 4.02 3.34
N LEU A 23 -15.09 3.10 3.23
CA LEU A 23 -14.94 2.00 4.19
C LEU A 23 -14.76 2.52 5.62
N ALA A 24 -13.92 3.55 5.80
CA ALA A 24 -13.71 4.12 7.12
C ALA A 24 -14.98 4.74 7.69
N LYS A 25 -15.78 5.41 6.87
CA LYS A 25 -17.07 5.97 7.26
C LYS A 25 -18.07 4.87 7.65
N GLU A 26 -18.26 3.86 6.80
CA GLU A 26 -19.25 2.80 7.00
C GLU A 26 -18.89 1.86 8.18
N LEU A 27 -17.60 1.59 8.37
CA LEU A 27 -17.10 0.73 9.44
C LEU A 27 -16.78 1.49 10.73
N ASN A 28 -16.94 2.82 10.76
CA ASN A 28 -16.47 3.69 11.84
C ASN A 28 -15.01 3.39 12.22
N ALA A 29 -14.15 3.32 11.19
CA ALA A 29 -12.75 2.95 11.32
C ALA A 29 -11.82 4.16 11.27
N ASP A 30 -10.65 4.02 11.89
CA ASP A 30 -9.56 4.98 11.82
C ASP A 30 -8.66 4.68 10.62
N ILE A 31 -8.20 5.70 9.91
CA ILE A 31 -7.23 5.56 8.83
C ILE A 31 -5.84 5.98 9.29
N TYR A 32 -4.85 5.13 9.09
CA TYR A 32 -3.43 5.43 9.29
C TYR A 32 -2.74 5.56 7.94
N THR A 33 -2.12 6.71 7.70
CA THR A 33 -1.48 7.02 6.42
C THR A 33 -0.28 7.95 6.64
N THR A 34 0.46 8.27 5.59
CA THR A 34 1.62 9.16 5.69
C THR A 34 1.25 10.62 5.36
N ASN A 35 1.42 11.04 4.10
CA ASN A 35 1.06 12.38 3.65
C ASN A 35 -0.46 12.51 3.52
N ILE A 36 -1.05 13.60 4.02
CA ILE A 36 -2.51 13.83 4.03
C ILE A 36 -2.80 15.22 3.45
N SER A 37 -3.77 15.29 2.54
CA SER A 37 -4.38 16.54 2.10
C SER A 37 -5.80 16.67 2.68
N ARG A 38 -5.93 17.13 3.92
CA ARG A 38 -7.23 17.30 4.60
C ARG A 38 -8.22 18.13 3.77
N LYS A 39 -7.76 19.25 3.20
CA LYS A 39 -8.61 20.11 2.34
C LYS A 39 -9.24 19.37 1.16
N LYS A 40 -8.52 18.43 0.52
CA LYS A 40 -9.09 17.64 -0.58
C LYS A 40 -10.14 16.65 -0.07
N ILE A 41 -9.89 16.00 1.05
CA ILE A 41 -10.80 15.03 1.67
C ILE A 41 -12.09 15.72 2.12
N GLU A 42 -11.98 16.87 2.79
CA GLU A 42 -13.11 17.67 3.26
C GLU A 42 -13.98 18.20 2.10
N LYS A 43 -13.36 18.63 0.98
CA LYS A 43 -14.08 19.03 -0.25
C LYS A 43 -14.92 17.90 -0.85
N MET A 44 -14.58 16.64 -0.58
CA MET A 44 -15.33 15.46 -1.01
C MET A 44 -16.42 15.05 -0.01
N GLY A 45 -16.62 15.83 1.07
CA GLY A 45 -17.64 15.58 2.07
C GLY A 45 -17.27 14.57 3.15
N PHE A 46 -16.00 14.21 3.27
CA PHE A 46 -15.53 13.30 4.34
C PHE A 46 -14.93 14.08 5.51
N LYS A 47 -15.14 13.55 6.72
CA LYS A 47 -14.47 14.03 7.92
C LYS A 47 -13.00 13.57 7.92
N THR A 48 -12.15 14.29 8.65
CA THR A 48 -10.71 13.99 8.74
C THR A 48 -10.23 13.69 10.16
N ASP A 49 -11.14 13.69 11.14
CA ASP A 49 -10.83 13.50 12.57
C ASP A 49 -10.31 12.09 12.87
N ASN A 50 -10.75 11.10 12.09
CA ASN A 50 -10.33 9.71 12.17
C ASN A 50 -9.17 9.36 11.20
N ILE A 51 -8.47 10.36 10.64
CA ILE A 51 -7.33 10.15 9.73
C ILE A 51 -6.05 10.60 10.41
N PHE A 52 -5.17 9.64 10.70
CA PHE A 52 -3.93 9.83 11.44
C PHE A 52 -2.71 9.70 10.55
N SER A 53 -1.82 10.71 10.61
CA SER A 53 -0.53 10.63 9.93
C SER A 53 0.48 9.88 10.78
N ILE A 54 1.15 8.88 10.20
CA ILE A 54 2.31 8.20 10.79
C ILE A 54 3.63 8.92 10.46
N GLY A 55 3.52 10.16 10.00
CA GLY A 55 4.62 11.08 9.69
C GLY A 55 4.81 11.29 8.18
N LYS A 56 5.26 12.48 7.85
CA LYS A 56 5.52 12.88 6.45
C LYS A 56 6.60 12.05 5.78
N ILE A 57 6.48 11.89 4.48
CA ILE A 57 7.44 11.20 3.61
C ILE A 57 7.79 12.07 2.40
N PRO A 58 8.90 11.80 1.69
CA PRO A 58 9.23 12.45 0.45
C PRO A 58 8.08 12.40 -0.57
N VAL A 59 8.06 13.36 -1.50
CA VAL A 59 7.00 13.44 -2.53
C VAL A 59 7.34 12.57 -3.75
N ASN A 60 8.63 12.41 -4.06
CA ASN A 60 9.11 11.76 -5.27
C ASN A 60 9.52 10.30 -5.06
N ALA A 61 9.21 9.46 -6.06
CA ALA A 61 9.71 8.10 -6.16
C ALA A 61 11.25 8.09 -6.43
N PRO A 62 11.97 7.05 -6.01
CA PRO A 62 11.51 5.90 -5.22
C PRO A 62 11.49 6.16 -3.70
N ALA A 63 12.01 7.30 -3.24
CA ALA A 63 12.11 7.62 -1.82
C ALA A 63 10.75 7.67 -1.12
N LYS A 64 9.67 8.07 -1.84
CA LYS A 64 8.30 8.05 -1.34
C LYS A 64 7.88 6.65 -0.93
N GLN A 65 8.05 5.69 -1.81
CA GLN A 65 7.69 4.29 -1.59
C GLN A 65 8.50 3.66 -0.46
N GLU A 66 9.82 3.88 -0.47
CA GLU A 66 10.71 3.36 0.58
C GLU A 66 10.33 3.89 1.95
N ALA A 67 10.11 5.19 2.07
CA ALA A 67 9.73 5.81 3.32
C ALA A 67 8.36 5.32 3.82
N ALA A 68 7.37 5.17 2.93
CA ALA A 68 6.07 4.60 3.29
C ALA A 68 6.23 3.17 3.82
N TYR A 69 6.94 2.32 3.09
CA TYR A 69 7.21 0.94 3.51
C TYR A 69 7.79 0.86 4.93
N TRP A 70 8.88 1.58 5.20
CA TRP A 70 9.55 1.51 6.50
C TRP A 70 8.72 2.10 7.63
N LYS A 71 7.91 3.13 7.36
CA LYS A 71 6.98 3.67 8.36
C LYS A 71 5.92 2.64 8.75
N PHE A 72 5.30 1.98 7.77
CA PHE A 72 4.33 0.93 8.08
C PHE A 72 4.98 -0.32 8.67
N LYS A 73 6.16 -0.71 8.21
CA LYS A 73 6.92 -1.85 8.74
C LYS A 73 7.18 -1.73 10.24
N ASN A 74 7.44 -0.51 10.70
CA ASN A 74 7.73 -0.21 12.11
C ASN A 74 6.48 0.22 12.90
N LEU A 75 5.32 0.34 12.24
CA LEU A 75 4.08 0.72 12.90
C LEU A 75 3.55 -0.44 13.73
N ASN A 76 3.50 -0.25 15.04
CA ASN A 76 2.89 -1.19 15.97
C ASN A 76 1.83 -0.47 16.80
N LEU A 77 0.56 -0.77 16.54
CA LEU A 77 -0.57 -0.20 17.28
C LEU A 77 -1.03 -1.10 18.44
N GLY A 78 -0.36 -2.24 18.64
CA GLY A 78 -0.61 -3.16 19.75
C GLY A 78 -2.06 -3.64 19.79
N LYS A 79 -2.69 -3.52 20.98
CA LYS A 79 -4.09 -3.91 21.22
C LYS A 79 -5.10 -2.74 21.09
N LYS A 80 -4.69 -1.65 20.43
CA LYS A 80 -5.56 -0.48 20.27
C LYS A 80 -6.77 -0.79 19.39
N TYR A 81 -6.62 -1.70 18.42
CA TYR A 81 -7.66 -2.12 17.49
C TYR A 81 -7.89 -3.61 17.55
N ASP A 82 -9.13 -3.99 17.24
CA ASP A 82 -9.57 -5.39 17.23
C ASP A 82 -9.31 -6.05 15.86
N PHE A 83 -9.19 -5.23 14.79
CA PHE A 83 -8.96 -5.69 13.42
C PHE A 83 -8.26 -4.63 12.56
N TYR A 84 -7.46 -5.09 11.60
CA TYR A 84 -6.70 -4.24 10.67
C TYR A 84 -7.04 -4.56 9.22
N ILE A 85 -7.46 -3.54 8.46
CA ILE A 85 -7.63 -3.61 7.01
C ILE A 85 -6.42 -2.90 6.38
N ILE A 86 -5.62 -3.63 5.64
CA ILE A 86 -4.48 -3.06 4.93
C ILE A 86 -4.93 -2.84 3.49
N ALA A 87 -4.95 -1.61 3.02
CA ALA A 87 -5.43 -1.24 1.69
C ALA A 87 -4.29 -0.80 0.75
N GLY A 88 -3.29 -0.12 1.27
CA GLY A 88 -2.11 0.27 0.49
C GLY A 88 -1.16 -0.89 0.19
N ASP A 89 -0.59 -0.91 -1.00
CA ASP A 89 0.37 -1.94 -1.43
C ASP A 89 1.71 -1.84 -0.67
N TRP A 90 2.22 -0.64 -0.41
CA TRP A 90 3.41 -0.41 0.43
C TRP A 90 3.08 -0.48 1.91
N ALA A 91 1.84 -0.15 2.31
CA ALA A 91 1.35 -0.30 3.68
C ALA A 91 1.19 -1.77 4.11
N MET A 92 1.23 -2.72 3.17
CA MET A 92 1.18 -4.16 3.44
C MET A 92 2.25 -4.61 4.44
N SER A 93 3.39 -3.94 4.49
CA SER A 93 4.43 -4.17 5.50
C SER A 93 3.95 -4.00 6.94
N GLY A 94 2.89 -3.22 7.17
CA GLY A 94 2.27 -3.04 8.48
C GLY A 94 1.59 -4.30 9.05
N ALA A 95 1.38 -5.34 8.22
CA ALA A 95 0.86 -6.64 8.66
C ALA A 95 1.77 -7.33 9.69
N VAL A 96 3.05 -6.97 9.73
CA VAL A 96 4.06 -7.62 10.58
C VAL A 96 3.70 -7.53 12.06
N HIS A 97 3.28 -6.35 12.50
CA HIS A 97 2.99 -6.08 13.91
C HIS A 97 1.51 -5.94 14.25
N ASN A 98 0.63 -5.87 13.23
CA ASN A 98 -0.78 -5.55 13.44
C ASN A 98 -1.68 -6.73 13.01
N LYS A 99 -2.24 -7.42 13.99
CA LYS A 99 -3.07 -8.62 13.83
C LYS A 99 -4.27 -8.57 14.77
N PRO A 100 -5.41 -9.19 14.40
CA PRO A 100 -5.69 -9.86 13.13
C PRO A 100 -5.84 -8.87 11.96
N ASN A 101 -5.48 -9.32 10.74
CA ASN A 101 -5.49 -8.45 9.57
C ASN A 101 -5.99 -9.13 8.29
N LEU A 102 -6.46 -8.30 7.37
CA LEU A 102 -6.63 -8.64 5.96
C LEU A 102 -5.95 -7.60 5.07
N TRP A 103 -5.50 -8.02 3.90
CA TRP A 103 -5.05 -7.12 2.85
C TRP A 103 -6.14 -7.00 1.77
N TYR A 104 -6.74 -5.80 1.66
CA TYR A 104 -7.70 -5.44 0.62
C TYR A 104 -6.94 -4.88 -0.58
N VAL A 105 -6.73 -5.71 -1.58
CA VAL A 105 -5.78 -5.47 -2.66
C VAL A 105 -6.41 -4.71 -3.81
N TYR A 106 -6.01 -3.46 -4.01
CA TYR A 106 -6.29 -2.69 -5.23
C TYR A 106 -5.39 -3.15 -6.37
N SER A 107 -4.13 -3.44 -6.06
CA SER A 107 -3.14 -4.01 -6.97
C SER A 107 -1.94 -4.53 -6.17
N PRO A 108 -1.27 -5.63 -6.58
CA PRO A 108 0.10 -5.87 -6.16
C PRO A 108 1.01 -4.71 -6.58
N ILE A 109 2.15 -4.52 -5.90
CA ILE A 109 3.10 -3.43 -6.20
C ILE A 109 3.51 -3.50 -7.67
N ARG A 110 2.99 -2.58 -8.48
CA ARG A 110 3.10 -2.66 -9.95
C ARG A 110 4.52 -2.49 -10.43
N GLU A 111 5.31 -1.65 -9.78
CA GLU A 111 6.72 -1.40 -10.08
C GLU A 111 7.57 -2.67 -9.94
N LEU A 112 7.19 -3.55 -9.03
CA LEU A 112 7.91 -4.82 -8.82
C LEU A 112 7.47 -5.91 -9.80
N TYR A 113 6.25 -5.84 -10.33
CA TYR A 113 5.64 -6.94 -11.08
C TYR A 113 5.28 -6.55 -12.51
N ASP A 114 4.04 -6.16 -12.78
CA ASP A 114 3.52 -6.01 -14.15
C ASP A 114 4.06 -4.79 -14.91
N LEU A 115 4.38 -3.70 -14.23
CA LEU A 115 4.98 -2.52 -14.84
C LEU A 115 6.52 -2.51 -14.80
N ASN A 116 7.15 -3.52 -14.19
CA ASN A 116 8.59 -3.55 -13.99
C ASN A 116 9.37 -3.30 -15.28
N LYS A 117 9.06 -4.05 -16.34
CA LYS A 117 9.74 -3.92 -17.64
C LYS A 117 9.57 -2.51 -18.22
N TYR A 118 8.35 -1.98 -18.18
CA TYR A 118 8.06 -0.63 -18.69
C TYR A 118 8.87 0.45 -17.95
N ILE A 119 8.87 0.39 -16.61
CA ILE A 119 9.59 1.35 -15.77
C ILE A 119 11.09 1.25 -16.03
N ARG A 120 11.63 0.03 -16.09
CA ARG A 120 13.04 -0.23 -16.37
C ARG A 120 13.50 0.35 -17.70
N GLU A 121 12.68 0.27 -18.71
CA GLU A 121 13.04 0.67 -20.08
C GLU A 121 12.77 2.16 -20.36
N ASN A 122 11.72 2.73 -19.77
CA ASN A 122 11.21 4.05 -20.15
C ASN A 122 11.36 5.14 -19.07
N ILE A 123 11.41 4.75 -17.78
CA ILE A 123 11.42 5.73 -16.67
C ILE A 123 12.81 5.83 -16.04
N VAL A 124 13.47 4.69 -15.80
CA VAL A 124 14.76 4.61 -15.11
C VAL A 124 15.93 5.19 -15.94
N PRO A 125 15.97 5.10 -17.28
CA PRO A 125 17.11 5.56 -18.03
C PRO A 125 17.40 7.06 -17.88
N SER A 126 18.63 7.41 -17.48
CA SER A 126 19.19 8.75 -17.65
C SER A 126 20.24 8.75 -18.75
N VAL A 127 20.45 9.92 -19.34
CA VAL A 127 21.36 10.08 -20.51
C VAL A 127 22.79 9.63 -20.19
N TYR A 128 23.27 9.90 -18.96
CA TYR A 128 24.67 9.69 -18.59
C TYR A 128 25.01 8.33 -17.97
N LEU A 129 24.05 7.68 -17.31
CA LEU A 129 24.27 6.44 -16.53
C LEU A 129 23.23 5.36 -16.83
N LYS A 130 22.78 5.29 -18.07
CA LYS A 130 21.64 4.45 -18.48
C LYS A 130 21.74 2.98 -18.02
N ASN A 131 22.88 2.35 -18.24
CA ASN A 131 23.06 0.94 -17.89
C ASN A 131 23.24 0.75 -16.38
N LEU A 132 23.94 1.64 -15.70
CA LEU A 132 24.11 1.61 -14.25
C LEU A 132 22.77 1.82 -13.53
N ASN A 133 21.95 2.77 -13.98
CA ASN A 133 20.64 3.01 -13.41
C ASN A 133 19.71 1.80 -13.57
N LYS A 134 19.76 1.13 -14.71
CA LYS A 134 18.99 -0.12 -14.92
C LYS A 134 19.45 -1.23 -13.97
N TYR A 135 20.76 -1.38 -13.80
CA TYR A 135 21.31 -2.36 -12.88
C TYR A 135 20.92 -2.07 -11.42
N ILE A 136 21.04 -0.82 -10.98
CA ILE A 136 20.61 -0.39 -9.64
C ILE A 136 19.12 -0.67 -9.45
N PHE A 137 18.29 -0.38 -10.44
CA PHE A 137 16.86 -0.66 -10.41
C PHE A 137 16.59 -2.18 -10.30
N ASP A 138 17.28 -3.01 -11.06
CA ASP A 138 17.12 -4.47 -11.02
C ASP A 138 17.48 -5.04 -9.63
N VAL A 139 18.57 -4.56 -9.02
CA VAL A 139 18.97 -4.93 -7.64
C VAL A 139 17.93 -4.48 -6.63
N TRP A 140 17.43 -3.25 -6.76
CA TRP A 140 16.37 -2.74 -5.90
C TRP A 140 15.08 -3.57 -6.02
N VAL A 141 14.66 -3.89 -7.24
CA VAL A 141 13.47 -4.73 -7.48
C VAL A 141 13.63 -6.12 -6.87
N PHE A 142 14.81 -6.74 -7.03
CA PHE A 142 15.09 -8.04 -6.43
C PHE A 142 14.97 -7.98 -4.90
N TYR A 143 15.62 -7.01 -4.27
CA TYR A 143 15.57 -6.80 -2.83
C TYR A 143 14.13 -6.53 -2.36
N ARG A 144 13.39 -5.69 -3.07
CA ARG A 144 12.00 -5.36 -2.71
C ARG A 144 11.05 -6.54 -2.87
N LYS A 145 11.20 -7.36 -3.90
CA LYS A 145 10.44 -8.62 -4.05
C LYS A 145 10.71 -9.58 -2.89
N PHE A 146 11.96 -9.67 -2.46
CA PHE A 146 12.33 -10.51 -1.31
C PHE A 146 11.63 -10.02 -0.03
N LEU A 147 11.72 -8.72 0.29
CA LEU A 147 11.02 -8.15 1.44
C LEU A 147 9.50 -8.31 1.34
N ASN A 148 8.92 -8.05 0.18
CA ASN A 148 7.49 -8.21 -0.06
C ASN A 148 7.02 -9.65 0.21
N LYS A 149 7.81 -10.65 -0.20
CA LYS A 149 7.54 -12.07 0.08
C LYS A 149 7.62 -12.39 1.58
N LEU A 150 8.54 -11.79 2.30
CA LEU A 150 8.64 -11.96 3.76
C LEU A 150 7.43 -11.37 4.47
N ASP A 151 7.04 -10.15 4.12
CA ASP A 151 5.93 -9.44 4.77
C ASP A 151 4.59 -10.10 4.46
N LEU A 152 4.42 -10.64 3.26
CA LEU A 152 3.23 -11.37 2.84
C LEU A 152 2.89 -12.57 3.74
N LYS A 153 3.89 -13.15 4.42
CA LYS A 153 3.67 -14.24 5.40
C LYS A 153 2.88 -13.79 6.62
N HIS A 154 2.87 -12.48 6.91
CA HIS A 154 2.16 -11.90 8.04
C HIS A 154 0.73 -11.48 7.69
N VAL A 155 0.38 -11.47 6.40
CA VAL A 155 -0.99 -11.25 5.93
C VAL A 155 -1.81 -12.50 6.12
N GLN A 156 -2.88 -12.40 6.93
CA GLN A 156 -3.71 -13.55 7.28
C GLN A 156 -4.75 -13.88 6.19
N LYS A 157 -5.41 -12.85 5.66
CA LYS A 157 -6.41 -12.98 4.59
C LYS A 157 -6.14 -11.98 3.48
N ILE A 158 -6.39 -12.40 2.23
CA ILE A 158 -6.28 -11.54 1.05
C ILE A 158 -7.65 -11.44 0.39
N VAL A 159 -8.07 -10.21 0.16
CA VAL A 159 -9.31 -9.87 -0.55
C VAL A 159 -8.97 -8.93 -1.69
N CYS A 160 -9.44 -9.24 -2.90
CA CYS A 160 -9.17 -8.47 -4.10
C CYS A 160 -10.41 -7.70 -4.55
N ILE A 161 -10.21 -6.55 -5.15
CA ILE A 161 -11.31 -5.70 -5.67
C ILE A 161 -11.92 -6.22 -6.97
N SER A 162 -11.30 -7.20 -7.65
CA SER A 162 -11.78 -7.73 -8.93
C SER A 162 -11.10 -9.05 -9.28
N GLU A 163 -11.68 -9.78 -10.27
CA GLU A 163 -11.08 -10.99 -10.84
C GLU A 163 -9.70 -10.71 -11.46
N ASN A 164 -9.51 -9.57 -12.10
CA ASN A 164 -8.21 -9.18 -12.66
C ASN A 164 -7.14 -9.08 -11.57
N VAL A 165 -7.44 -8.40 -10.46
CA VAL A 165 -6.51 -8.26 -9.32
C VAL A 165 -6.24 -9.61 -8.68
N LYS A 166 -7.26 -10.46 -8.51
CA LYS A 166 -7.10 -11.83 -8.01
C LYS A 166 -6.15 -12.65 -8.89
N GLY A 167 -6.32 -12.59 -10.21
CA GLY A 167 -5.41 -13.24 -11.16
C GLY A 167 -3.96 -12.75 -11.01
N ARG A 168 -3.76 -11.44 -10.79
CA ARG A 168 -2.43 -10.85 -10.56
C ARG A 168 -1.84 -11.28 -9.22
N VAL A 169 -2.62 -11.31 -8.14
CA VAL A 169 -2.20 -11.84 -6.83
C VAL A 169 -1.76 -13.29 -6.95
N LYS A 170 -2.55 -14.13 -7.61
CA LYS A 170 -2.19 -15.53 -7.87
C LYS A 170 -0.91 -15.65 -8.67
N LYS A 171 -0.81 -14.90 -9.78
CA LYS A 171 0.35 -14.95 -10.69
C LYS A 171 1.66 -14.49 -10.04
N TYR A 172 1.64 -13.38 -9.30
CA TYR A 172 2.86 -12.73 -8.82
C TYR A 172 3.22 -13.08 -7.38
N LEU A 173 2.20 -13.37 -6.55
CA LEU A 173 2.40 -13.62 -5.12
C LEU A 173 2.16 -15.08 -4.73
N GLY A 174 1.59 -15.89 -5.64
CA GLY A 174 1.31 -17.31 -5.38
C GLY A 174 0.26 -17.56 -4.31
N ARG A 175 -0.58 -16.57 -3.97
CA ARG A 175 -1.59 -16.64 -2.92
C ARG A 175 -2.99 -16.70 -3.51
N ASP A 176 -3.85 -17.46 -2.88
CA ASP A 176 -5.28 -17.42 -3.14
C ASP A 176 -5.93 -16.23 -2.43
N SER A 177 -7.04 -15.73 -2.99
CA SER A 177 -7.76 -14.59 -2.47
C SER A 177 -9.25 -14.67 -2.78
N GLU A 178 -10.05 -14.02 -1.96
CA GLU A 178 -11.49 -13.79 -2.20
C GLU A 178 -11.68 -12.50 -2.99
N ILE A 179 -12.89 -12.28 -3.51
CA ILE A 179 -13.25 -11.04 -4.19
C ILE A 179 -14.35 -10.36 -3.42
N ILE A 180 -14.16 -9.07 -3.15
CA ILE A 180 -15.20 -8.15 -2.68
C ILE A 180 -15.06 -6.88 -3.51
N TYR A 181 -16.05 -6.62 -4.35
CA TYR A 181 -16.09 -5.40 -5.17
C TYR A 181 -16.31 -4.17 -4.28
N PRO A 182 -15.66 -3.03 -4.59
CA PRO A 182 -15.87 -1.78 -3.87
C PRO A 182 -17.23 -1.15 -4.14
#